data_513d48c25ad00302fbc7519d82f8e654
#
_entry.id   513d48c25ad00302fbc7519d82f8e654
#
_cell.length_a   1.000
_cell.length_b   1.000
_cell.length_c   1.000
_cell.angle_alpha   90.00
_cell.angle_beta   90.00
_cell.angle_gamma   90.00
#
_symmetry.space_group_name_H-M   'P 1'
#
loop_
_entity.id
_entity.type
_entity.pdbx_description
1 polymer ?
#
loop_
_entity_poly.entity_id
_entity_poly.type
_entity_poly.pdbx_seq_one_letter_code
_entity_poly.pdbx_strand_id
1 'polypeptide(L)'
;MHKILIGTNNRAKTKAVEVVAGKFYPDAIFVNQEVSSQVSNQPMSNEETRQGAINRAKRLMQDFDGIFGIGLEGGVQEIADTMYVCNWGALATKTGEVFTATGAGVALPKEIADSLKEGAELGPIMDVYTNKKGIRHHEGAIGVFTNGFVKRSDMFEHIMLLLIGQYELSLKTQNAKLDLQE
;
A
#
# COMPACT_ATOMS: atom_id res chain seq x y z
N MET A 1 -7.90 -0.97 -24.16
CA MET A 1 -6.64 -0.81 -23.44
C MET A 1 -6.97 -0.66 -21.96
N HIS A 2 -6.48 -1.55 -21.12
CA HIS A 2 -6.84 -1.59 -19.71
C HIS A 2 -6.04 -0.54 -18.93
N LYS A 3 -6.72 0.30 -18.13
CA LYS A 3 -6.06 1.25 -17.24
C LYS A 3 -6.07 0.70 -15.82
N ILE A 4 -4.91 0.70 -15.15
CA ILE A 4 -4.75 0.43 -13.74
C ILE A 4 -4.43 1.76 -13.06
N LEU A 5 -5.26 2.14 -12.10
CA LEU A 5 -5.15 3.42 -11.41
C LEU A 5 -4.36 3.25 -10.10
N ILE A 6 -3.44 4.18 -9.83
CA ILE A 6 -2.57 4.14 -8.63
C ILE A 6 -2.78 5.42 -7.82
N GLY A 7 -3.22 5.30 -6.57
CA GLY A 7 -3.65 6.41 -5.71
C GLY A 7 -2.52 7.21 -5.05
N THR A 8 -1.35 7.31 -5.71
CA THR A 8 -0.19 8.03 -5.16
C THR A 8 0.86 8.32 -6.22
N ASN A 9 1.71 9.33 -5.96
CA ASN A 9 2.92 9.61 -6.73
C ASN A 9 4.21 9.13 -6.02
N ASN A 10 4.10 8.42 -4.88
CA ASN A 10 5.28 7.89 -4.19
C ASN A 10 5.95 6.79 -5.02
N ARG A 11 7.22 7.00 -5.40
CA ARG A 11 7.98 6.13 -6.31
C ARG A 11 8.08 4.68 -5.85
N ALA A 12 8.28 4.43 -4.56
CA ALA A 12 8.35 3.07 -4.03
C ALA A 12 7.02 2.33 -4.19
N LYS A 13 5.90 3.04 -3.99
CA LYS A 13 4.55 2.49 -4.15
C LYS A 13 4.19 2.28 -5.62
N THR A 14 4.40 3.29 -6.48
CA THR A 14 4.06 3.19 -7.92
C THR A 14 4.85 2.10 -8.61
N LYS A 15 6.17 2.03 -8.36
CA LYS A 15 7.03 0.99 -8.91
C LYS A 15 6.58 -0.42 -8.50
N ALA A 16 6.19 -0.62 -7.25
CA ALA A 16 5.68 -1.91 -6.78
C ALA A 16 4.42 -2.35 -7.54
N VAL A 17 3.48 -1.42 -7.77
CA VAL A 17 2.29 -1.70 -8.57
C VAL A 17 2.66 -2.05 -10.02
N GLU A 18 3.48 -1.24 -10.67
CA GLU A 18 3.90 -1.45 -12.06
C GLU A 18 4.64 -2.78 -12.26
N VAL A 19 5.58 -3.11 -11.36
CA VAL A 19 6.37 -4.35 -11.42
C VAL A 19 5.48 -5.58 -11.26
N VAL A 20 4.57 -5.56 -10.30
CA VAL A 20 3.74 -6.74 -10.02
C VAL A 20 2.56 -6.82 -10.98
N ALA A 21 1.76 -5.78 -11.12
CA ALA A 21 0.60 -5.81 -11.99
C ALA A 21 0.97 -5.98 -13.47
N GLY A 22 2.13 -5.45 -13.91
CA GLY A 22 2.63 -5.66 -15.27
C GLY A 22 2.92 -7.12 -15.63
N LYS A 23 3.16 -8.00 -14.65
CA LYS A 23 3.32 -9.44 -14.89
C LYS A 23 2.00 -10.14 -15.26
N PHE A 24 0.89 -9.64 -14.72
CA PHE A 24 -0.46 -10.20 -14.92
C PHE A 24 -1.25 -9.45 -16.00
N TYR A 25 -0.94 -8.17 -16.20
CA TYR A 25 -1.61 -7.26 -17.14
C TYR A 25 -0.58 -6.55 -18.02
N PRO A 26 0.13 -7.27 -18.92
CA PRO A 26 1.25 -6.72 -19.69
C PRO A 26 0.84 -5.56 -20.63
N ASP A 27 -0.41 -5.54 -21.07
CA ASP A 27 -0.95 -4.50 -21.97
C ASP A 27 -1.66 -3.35 -21.20
N ALA A 28 -1.53 -3.31 -19.87
CA ALA A 28 -2.17 -2.27 -19.07
C ALA A 28 -1.38 -0.96 -19.10
N ILE A 29 -2.11 0.15 -19.10
CA ILE A 29 -1.57 1.48 -18.85
C ILE A 29 -1.69 1.78 -17.36
N PHE A 30 -0.58 2.14 -16.73
CA PHE A 30 -0.54 2.60 -15.34
C PHE A 30 -0.74 4.10 -15.28
N VAL A 31 -1.73 4.54 -14.49
CA VAL A 31 -2.09 5.96 -14.35
C VAL A 31 -2.00 6.35 -12.88
N ASN A 32 -1.02 7.19 -12.56
CA ASN A 32 -0.84 7.72 -11.22
C ASN A 32 -1.76 8.91 -11.00
N GLN A 33 -2.56 8.87 -9.92
CA GLN A 33 -3.44 9.94 -9.49
C GLN A 33 -3.23 10.18 -7.99
N GLU A 34 -2.84 11.39 -7.62
CA GLU A 34 -2.74 11.73 -6.20
C GLU A 34 -4.15 11.93 -5.65
N VAL A 35 -4.58 11.03 -4.79
CA VAL A 35 -5.87 11.10 -4.10
C VAL A 35 -5.66 11.07 -2.59
N SER A 36 -6.51 11.79 -1.86
CA SER A 36 -6.43 11.84 -0.39
C SER A 36 -6.70 10.48 0.24
N SER A 37 -5.93 10.13 1.25
CA SER A 37 -6.19 8.96 2.11
C SER A 37 -7.34 9.18 3.10
N GLN A 38 -7.68 10.45 3.37
CA GLN A 38 -8.68 10.84 4.39
C GLN A 38 -8.41 10.28 5.80
N VAL A 39 -7.18 9.99 6.09
CA VAL A 39 -6.66 9.64 7.42
C VAL A 39 -5.52 10.59 7.79
N SER A 40 -4.93 10.45 8.97
CA SER A 40 -3.82 11.30 9.38
C SER A 40 -2.60 11.14 8.46
N ASN A 41 -1.72 12.16 8.43
CA ASN A 41 -0.47 12.08 7.67
C ASN A 41 0.43 10.95 8.17
N GLN A 42 0.32 10.63 9.46
CA GLN A 42 1.00 9.51 10.10
C GLN A 42 -0.05 8.60 10.75
N PRO A 43 -0.56 7.57 10.05
CA PRO A 43 -1.46 6.59 10.64
C PRO A 43 -0.78 5.84 11.79
N MET A 44 -1.45 5.77 12.94
CA MET A 44 -0.92 5.22 14.17
C MET A 44 -1.49 3.84 14.52
N SER A 45 -2.27 3.25 13.61
CA SER A 45 -2.83 1.89 13.77
C SER A 45 -2.95 1.16 12.44
N ASN A 46 -3.02 -0.17 12.50
CA ASN A 46 -3.35 -1.00 11.35
C ASN A 46 -4.71 -0.62 10.73
N GLU A 47 -5.70 -0.33 11.57
CA GLU A 47 -7.03 0.02 11.11
C GLU A 47 -7.02 1.33 10.33
N GLU A 48 -6.39 2.38 10.86
CA GLU A 48 -6.26 3.67 10.19
C GLU A 48 -5.47 3.55 8.88
N THR A 49 -4.36 2.81 8.90
CA THR A 49 -3.52 2.58 7.71
C THR A 49 -4.31 1.84 6.63
N ARG A 50 -5.06 0.79 7.02
CA ARG A 50 -5.94 0.04 6.11
C ARG A 50 -7.03 0.94 5.55
N GLN A 51 -7.67 1.76 6.38
CA GLN A 51 -8.71 2.67 5.93
C GLN A 51 -8.17 3.69 4.92
N GLY A 52 -6.97 4.23 5.12
CA GLY A 52 -6.32 5.12 4.17
C GLY A 52 -6.10 4.47 2.81
N ALA A 53 -5.66 3.20 2.79
CA ALA A 53 -5.52 2.44 1.55
C ALA A 53 -6.87 2.24 0.83
N ILE A 54 -7.93 1.88 1.57
CA ILE A 54 -9.29 1.71 1.03
C ILE A 54 -9.82 3.01 0.44
N ASN A 55 -9.67 4.12 1.16
CA ASN A 55 -10.15 5.43 0.72
C ASN A 55 -9.52 5.83 -0.62
N ARG A 56 -8.20 5.65 -0.76
CA ARG A 56 -7.50 5.92 -2.03
C ARG A 56 -8.01 5.03 -3.16
N ALA A 57 -8.14 3.72 -2.94
CA ALA A 57 -8.59 2.78 -3.96
C ALA A 57 -10.02 3.09 -4.43
N LYS A 58 -10.95 3.32 -3.50
CA LYS A 58 -12.34 3.67 -3.80
C LYS A 58 -12.44 5.01 -4.54
N ARG A 59 -11.69 6.02 -4.10
CA ARG A 59 -11.72 7.35 -4.71
C ARG A 59 -11.28 7.30 -6.17
N LEU A 60 -10.28 6.49 -6.51
CA LEU A 60 -9.86 6.28 -7.89
C LEU A 60 -11.00 5.75 -8.76
N MET A 61 -11.76 4.77 -8.26
CA MET A 61 -12.86 4.17 -9.02
C MET A 61 -14.10 5.04 -9.10
N GLN A 62 -14.24 6.01 -8.21
CA GLN A 62 -15.30 7.03 -8.27
C GLN A 62 -15.00 8.12 -9.29
N ASP A 63 -13.75 8.59 -9.35
CA ASP A 63 -13.37 9.79 -10.10
C ASP A 63 -12.77 9.50 -11.48
N PHE A 64 -12.26 8.28 -11.71
CA PHE A 64 -11.52 7.93 -12.92
C PHE A 64 -11.98 6.61 -13.53
N ASP A 65 -11.67 6.42 -14.82
CA ASP A 65 -11.97 5.20 -15.57
C ASP A 65 -10.78 4.25 -15.61
N GLY A 66 -10.95 3.05 -15.06
CA GLY A 66 -9.94 1.99 -15.00
C GLY A 66 -10.55 0.63 -14.69
N ILE A 67 -9.78 -0.45 -14.84
CA ILE A 67 -10.26 -1.81 -14.49
C ILE A 67 -10.32 -1.99 -12.98
N PHE A 68 -9.35 -1.43 -12.26
CA PHE A 68 -9.33 -1.32 -10.80
C PHE A 68 -8.41 -0.17 -10.34
N GLY A 69 -8.64 0.28 -9.11
CA GLY A 69 -7.83 1.29 -8.43
C GLY A 69 -7.06 0.69 -7.26
N ILE A 70 -5.78 1.05 -7.15
CA ILE A 70 -4.86 0.61 -6.09
C ILE A 70 -4.60 1.76 -5.12
N GLY A 71 -4.93 1.53 -3.85
CA GLY A 71 -4.52 2.37 -2.74
C GLY A 71 -3.47 1.65 -1.89
N LEU A 72 -2.36 2.33 -1.62
CA LEU A 72 -1.28 1.82 -0.77
C LEU A 72 -1.00 2.83 0.34
N GLU A 73 -0.99 2.38 1.58
CA GLU A 73 -0.71 3.24 2.73
C GLU A 73 0.34 2.62 3.66
N GLY A 74 1.06 3.48 4.36
CA GLY A 74 2.04 3.09 5.36
C GLY A 74 1.76 3.82 6.67
N GLY A 75 1.92 3.13 7.78
CA GLY A 75 1.72 3.66 9.11
C GLY A 75 2.54 2.91 10.13
N VAL A 76 2.15 3.03 11.37
CA VAL A 76 2.72 2.28 12.48
C VAL A 76 1.61 1.66 13.32
N GLN A 77 1.98 0.64 14.10
CA GLN A 77 1.08 -0.07 15.00
C GLN A 77 1.82 -0.42 16.28
N GLU A 78 1.25 -0.09 17.42
CA GLU A 78 1.77 -0.56 18.71
C GLU A 78 1.19 -1.93 19.06
N ILE A 79 2.06 -2.87 19.40
CA ILE A 79 1.72 -4.22 19.83
C ILE A 79 2.57 -4.54 21.06
N ALA A 80 1.94 -4.79 22.20
CA ALA A 80 2.60 -5.11 23.47
C ALA A 80 3.80 -4.17 23.77
N ASP A 81 3.54 -2.88 23.80
CA ASP A 81 4.51 -1.80 24.10
C ASP A 81 5.65 -1.64 23.06
N THR A 82 5.57 -2.33 21.94
CA THR A 82 6.52 -2.20 20.83
C THR A 82 5.84 -1.59 19.62
N MET A 83 6.42 -0.52 19.07
CA MET A 83 5.95 0.12 17.83
C MET A 83 6.51 -0.62 16.61
N TYR A 84 5.63 -0.97 15.67
CA TYR A 84 5.99 -1.62 14.41
C TYR A 84 5.63 -0.73 13.23
N VAL A 85 6.45 -0.71 12.20
CA VAL A 85 6.03 -0.23 10.87
C VAL A 85 4.96 -1.17 10.35
N CYS A 86 3.87 -0.64 9.81
CA CYS A 86 2.86 -1.42 9.11
C CYS A 86 2.59 -0.85 7.71
N ASN A 87 2.10 -1.69 6.82
CA ASN A 87 1.77 -1.31 5.45
C ASN A 87 0.51 -2.04 5.02
N TRP A 88 -0.38 -1.31 4.34
CA TRP A 88 -1.63 -1.83 3.84
C TRP A 88 -1.83 -1.47 2.38
N GLY A 89 -2.51 -2.35 1.66
CA GLY A 89 -3.00 -2.10 0.32
C GLY A 89 -4.47 -2.43 0.19
N ALA A 90 -5.10 -1.77 -0.75
CA ALA A 90 -6.46 -2.03 -1.19
C ALA A 90 -6.54 -2.01 -2.72
N LEU A 91 -7.34 -2.91 -3.28
CA LEU A 91 -7.75 -2.93 -4.67
C LEU A 91 -9.27 -2.75 -4.69
N ALA A 92 -9.75 -1.74 -5.39
CA ALA A 92 -11.19 -1.50 -5.59
C ALA A 92 -11.57 -1.67 -7.05
N THR A 93 -12.73 -2.26 -7.31
CA THR A 93 -13.29 -2.47 -8.65
C THR A 93 -14.43 -1.49 -8.95
N LYS A 94 -14.85 -1.41 -10.21
CA LYS A 94 -16.04 -0.65 -10.62
C LYS A 94 -17.33 -1.20 -10.05
N THR A 95 -17.39 -2.50 -9.76
CA THR A 95 -18.54 -3.15 -9.14
C THR A 95 -18.67 -2.90 -7.65
N GLY A 96 -17.68 -2.19 -7.06
CA GLY A 96 -17.66 -1.83 -5.65
C GLY A 96 -17.01 -2.88 -4.75
N GLU A 97 -16.47 -3.96 -5.30
CA GLU A 97 -15.68 -4.92 -4.52
C GLU A 97 -14.38 -4.28 -4.04
N VAL A 98 -13.96 -4.62 -2.84
CA VAL A 98 -12.72 -4.13 -2.24
C VAL A 98 -11.95 -5.27 -1.60
N PHE A 99 -10.76 -5.51 -2.10
CA PHE A 99 -9.80 -6.46 -1.54
C PHE A 99 -8.76 -5.71 -0.72
N THR A 100 -8.32 -6.26 0.39
CA THR A 100 -7.29 -5.64 1.23
C THR A 100 -6.22 -6.64 1.62
N ALA A 101 -4.99 -6.17 1.77
CA ALA A 101 -3.87 -6.98 2.22
C ALA A 101 -2.92 -6.15 3.07
N THR A 102 -2.30 -6.80 4.05
CA THR A 102 -1.22 -6.22 4.87
C THR A 102 0.13 -6.79 4.45
N GLY A 103 1.16 -5.98 4.58
CA GLY A 103 2.55 -6.41 4.38
C GLY A 103 3.26 -6.76 5.68
N ALA A 104 4.54 -7.11 5.56
CA ALA A 104 5.41 -7.35 6.70
C ALA A 104 5.63 -6.07 7.52
N GLY A 105 5.88 -6.25 8.82
CA GLY A 105 6.25 -5.17 9.75
C GLY A 105 7.63 -5.41 10.36
N VAL A 106 8.26 -4.35 10.86
CA VAL A 106 9.50 -4.40 11.63
C VAL A 106 9.37 -3.50 12.85
N ALA A 107 9.92 -3.93 13.99
CA ALA A 107 9.94 -3.14 15.20
C ALA A 107 10.78 -1.87 15.02
N LEU A 108 10.29 -0.76 15.55
CA LEU A 108 11.00 0.50 15.60
C LEU A 108 11.75 0.66 16.93
N PRO A 109 12.95 1.27 16.94
CA PRO A 109 13.62 1.67 18.15
C PRO A 109 12.75 2.58 19.03
N LYS A 110 12.96 2.50 20.36
CA LYS A 110 12.14 3.24 21.32
C LYS A 110 12.16 4.76 21.10
N GLU A 111 13.30 5.33 20.79
CA GLU A 111 13.44 6.76 20.52
C GLU A 111 12.61 7.24 19.33
N ILE A 112 12.44 6.41 18.31
CA ILE A 112 11.59 6.70 17.15
C ILE A 112 10.11 6.55 17.54
N ALA A 113 9.77 5.52 18.30
CA ALA A 113 8.42 5.30 18.79
C ALA A 113 7.95 6.46 19.68
N ASP A 114 8.82 6.95 20.57
CA ASP A 114 8.53 8.10 21.45
C ASP A 114 8.26 9.36 20.62
N SER A 115 9.10 9.67 19.63
CA SER A 115 8.91 10.81 18.73
C SER A 115 7.59 10.73 17.92
N LEU A 116 7.20 9.52 17.50
CA LEU A 116 5.91 9.29 16.82
C LEU A 116 4.73 9.56 17.76
N LYS A 117 4.82 9.13 19.02
CA LYS A 117 3.81 9.41 20.07
C LYS A 117 3.68 10.89 20.40
N GLU A 118 4.75 11.66 20.23
CA GLU A 118 4.77 13.11 20.36
C GLU A 118 4.20 13.85 19.14
N GLY A 119 3.80 13.13 18.09
CA GLY A 119 3.12 13.66 16.91
C GLY A 119 4.03 13.92 15.71
N ALA A 120 5.29 13.47 15.74
CA ALA A 120 6.16 13.57 14.58
C ALA A 120 5.80 12.51 13.53
N GLU A 121 6.18 12.74 12.27
CA GLU A 121 5.99 11.78 11.18
C GLU A 121 7.25 10.90 11.01
N LEU A 122 7.05 9.61 10.70
CA LEU A 122 8.14 8.64 10.53
C LEU A 122 9.15 9.05 9.44
N GLY A 123 8.69 9.63 8.34
CA GLY A 123 9.57 10.05 7.25
C GLY A 123 10.65 11.03 7.69
N PRO A 124 10.28 12.21 8.23
CA PRO A 124 11.22 13.19 8.79
C PRO A 124 12.12 12.63 9.91
N ILE A 125 11.56 11.81 10.83
CA ILE A 125 12.36 11.16 11.87
C ILE A 125 13.46 10.30 11.26
N MET A 126 13.12 9.48 10.26
CA MET A 126 14.06 8.60 9.59
C MET A 126 15.13 9.36 8.80
N ASP A 127 14.78 10.49 8.21
CA ASP A 127 15.75 11.37 7.53
C ASP A 127 16.82 11.88 8.51
N VAL A 128 16.40 12.29 9.70
CA VAL A 128 17.33 12.70 10.78
C VAL A 128 18.14 11.51 11.30
N TYR A 129 17.47 10.40 11.61
CA TYR A 129 18.10 9.20 12.16
C TYR A 129 19.21 8.64 11.26
N THR A 130 19.02 8.67 9.95
CA THR A 130 19.98 8.16 8.96
C THR A 130 20.95 9.22 8.43
N ASN A 131 20.76 10.49 8.79
CA ASN A 131 21.45 11.63 8.18
C ASN A 131 21.33 11.65 6.64
N LYS A 132 20.17 11.24 6.11
CA LYS A 132 19.83 11.24 4.70
C LYS A 132 18.55 12.02 4.48
N LYS A 133 18.20 12.32 3.22
CA LYS A 133 16.93 12.97 2.85
C LYS A 133 16.08 12.07 2.00
N GLY A 134 14.77 12.06 2.27
CA GLY A 134 13.79 11.36 1.43
C GLY A 134 13.84 9.85 1.55
N ILE A 135 14.26 9.30 2.67
CA ILE A 135 14.31 7.84 2.95
C ILE A 135 12.99 7.14 2.58
N ARG A 136 11.86 7.80 2.80
CA ARG A 136 10.53 7.26 2.45
C ARG A 136 10.33 6.96 0.96
N HIS A 137 11.13 7.54 0.07
CA HIS A 137 11.08 7.31 -1.38
C HIS A 137 12.04 6.22 -1.85
N HIS A 138 12.91 5.73 -0.98
CA HIS A 138 13.94 4.73 -1.22
C HIS A 138 13.72 3.49 -0.37
N GLU A 139 14.64 3.19 0.52
CA GLU A 139 14.64 1.99 1.37
C GLU A 139 13.56 2.02 2.47
N GLY A 140 13.17 3.23 2.92
CA GLY A 140 12.23 3.40 4.04
C GLY A 140 12.79 2.92 5.37
N ALA A 141 12.01 3.05 6.44
CA ALA A 141 12.40 2.56 7.76
C ALA A 141 12.70 1.05 7.74
N ILE A 142 11.91 0.26 7.00
CA ILE A 142 12.15 -1.17 6.91
C ILE A 142 13.54 -1.50 6.32
N GLY A 143 13.98 -0.78 5.30
CA GLY A 143 15.30 -0.99 4.73
C GLY A 143 16.41 -0.67 5.73
N VAL A 144 16.25 0.41 6.48
CA VAL A 144 17.20 0.80 7.52
C VAL A 144 17.30 -0.28 8.60
N PHE A 145 16.17 -0.72 9.16
CA PHE A 145 16.13 -1.67 10.27
C PHE A 145 16.29 -3.15 9.86
N THR A 146 16.41 -3.43 8.58
CA THR A 146 16.74 -4.76 8.05
C THR A 146 18.10 -4.78 7.34
N ASN A 147 18.97 -3.79 7.58
CA ASN A 147 20.27 -3.70 6.93
C ASN A 147 20.20 -3.80 5.39
N GLY A 148 19.14 -3.25 4.78
CA GLY A 148 18.92 -3.26 3.34
C GLY A 148 18.43 -4.59 2.76
N PHE A 149 18.21 -5.63 3.56
CA PHE A 149 17.72 -6.92 3.07
C PHE A 149 16.30 -6.85 2.52
N VAL A 150 15.45 -5.98 3.09
CA VAL A 150 14.08 -5.74 2.63
C VAL A 150 13.91 -4.26 2.35
N LYS A 151 13.52 -3.90 1.15
CA LYS A 151 13.23 -2.52 0.76
C LYS A 151 11.74 -2.21 0.91
N ARG A 152 11.41 -0.93 0.98
CA ARG A 152 10.01 -0.50 1.03
C ARG A 152 9.20 -0.95 -0.19
N SER A 153 9.81 -0.98 -1.38
CA SER A 153 9.19 -1.53 -2.58
C SER A 153 8.81 -3.00 -2.43
N ASP A 154 9.69 -3.82 -1.86
CA ASP A 154 9.49 -5.27 -1.74
C ASP A 154 8.26 -5.60 -0.89
N MET A 155 8.00 -4.79 0.16
CA MET A 155 6.78 -4.94 0.97
C MET A 155 5.52 -4.62 0.19
N PHE A 156 5.54 -3.55 -0.62
CA PHE A 156 4.39 -3.21 -1.45
C PHE A 156 4.23 -4.18 -2.62
N GLU A 157 5.31 -4.74 -3.16
CA GLU A 157 5.23 -5.81 -4.16
C GLU A 157 4.55 -7.05 -3.59
N HIS A 158 4.89 -7.44 -2.35
CA HIS A 158 4.21 -8.53 -1.66
C HIS A 158 2.71 -8.26 -1.47
N ILE A 159 2.35 -7.06 -1.02
CA ILE A 159 0.95 -6.63 -0.89
C ILE A 159 0.23 -6.71 -2.25
N MET A 160 0.87 -6.27 -3.33
CA MET A 160 0.29 -6.31 -4.67
C MET A 160 0.01 -7.73 -5.14
N LEU A 161 0.91 -8.69 -4.87
CA LEU A 161 0.67 -10.11 -5.17
C LEU A 161 -0.57 -10.64 -4.43
N LEU A 162 -0.72 -10.29 -3.16
CA LEU A 162 -1.88 -10.69 -2.37
C LEU A 162 -3.19 -10.08 -2.91
N LEU A 163 -3.17 -8.81 -3.31
CA LEU A 163 -4.34 -8.12 -3.85
C LEU A 163 -4.77 -8.69 -5.19
N ILE A 164 -3.82 -8.85 -6.13
CA ILE A 164 -4.10 -9.41 -7.45
C ILE A 164 -4.57 -10.86 -7.31
N GLY A 165 -3.95 -11.65 -6.44
CA GLY A 165 -4.37 -13.03 -6.20
C GLY A 165 -5.81 -13.14 -5.71
N GLN A 166 -6.25 -12.26 -4.81
CA GLN A 166 -7.64 -12.19 -4.34
C GLN A 166 -8.60 -11.78 -5.48
N TYR A 167 -8.22 -10.78 -6.25
CA TYR A 167 -9.03 -10.30 -7.38
C TYR A 167 -9.19 -11.38 -8.46
N GLU A 168 -8.12 -12.03 -8.88
CA GLU A 168 -8.15 -13.12 -9.86
C GLU A 168 -8.99 -14.31 -9.38
N LEU A 169 -8.92 -14.65 -8.10
CA LEU A 169 -9.76 -15.68 -7.50
C LEU A 169 -11.25 -15.30 -7.55
N SER A 170 -11.58 -14.04 -7.26
CA SER A 170 -12.95 -13.53 -7.35
C SER A 170 -13.51 -13.67 -8.77
N LEU A 171 -12.73 -13.27 -9.78
CA LEU A 171 -13.14 -13.41 -11.20
C LEU A 171 -13.40 -14.86 -11.60
N LYS A 172 -12.53 -15.79 -11.21
CA LYS A 172 -12.72 -17.23 -11.48
C LYS A 172 -13.99 -17.76 -10.83
N THR A 173 -14.27 -17.32 -9.59
CA THR A 173 -15.46 -17.77 -8.85
C THR A 173 -16.75 -17.22 -9.48
N GLN A 174 -16.73 -16.00 -10.00
CA GLN A 174 -17.86 -15.39 -10.69
C GLN A 174 -18.15 -16.13 -12.01
N ASN A 175 -17.13 -16.41 -12.81
CA ASN A 175 -17.27 -17.13 -14.06
C ASN A 175 -17.81 -18.56 -13.85
N ALA A 176 -17.29 -19.28 -12.86
CA ALA A 176 -17.78 -20.64 -12.54
C ALA A 176 -19.25 -20.67 -12.09
N LYS A 177 -19.77 -19.60 -11.48
CA LYS A 177 -21.19 -19.48 -11.11
C LYS A 177 -22.08 -19.19 -12.32
N LEU A 178 -21.59 -18.47 -13.31
CA LEU A 178 -22.32 -18.20 -14.56
C LEU A 178 -22.45 -19.47 -15.38
N ASP A 179 -21.37 -20.26 -15.51
CA ASP A 179 -21.36 -21.54 -16.25
C ASP A 179 -22.30 -22.60 -15.63
N LEU A 180 -22.66 -22.49 -14.35
CA LEU A 180 -23.59 -23.41 -13.68
C LEU A 180 -25.06 -22.99 -13.81
N GLN A 181 -25.36 -21.83 -14.39
CA GLN A 181 -26.71 -21.31 -14.59
C GLN A 181 -27.21 -21.45 -16.03
N GLU A 182 -26.34 -21.87 -16.95
CA GLU A 182 -26.63 -22.27 -18.31
C GLU A 182 -26.87 -23.79 -18.43
#